data_1966fd545b27169dc698b266d4937939
#
_entry.id   1966fd545b27169dc698b266d4937939
#
_cell.length_a   1.000
_cell.length_b   1.000
_cell.length_c   1.000
_cell.angle_alpha   90.00
_cell.angle_beta   90.00
_cell.angle_gamma   90.00
#
_symmetry.space_group_name_H-M   'P 1'
#
loop_
_entity.id
_entity.type
_entity.pdbx_description
1 polymer ?
#
loop_
_entity_poly.entity_id
_entity_poly.type
_entity_poly.pdbx_seq_one_letter_code
_entity_poly.pdbx_strand_id
1 'polypeptide(L)'
;MRSINLFLRNIPALFFSWSVSRYVLFLFITQVLPYPEGKWLKGDVDLYNFWAKGLVKGIFPIDDQMWQYPPLAGVVFAVPQWLFGNALTGFIIFMIIFDLLILITLLITGLNRFKFNSSSTSINGLSGAWFWILWPILMGPLVLTRFDLVPTFFALLALIVLSNRKIRPYLSGFLLGIGALVKLWPMLLFVIYPKNTIKKVSTSFVSTIVLVILFMSTWSVGFTNFLNNQTSRGLQVESIAATPFVLAKLFGANVEYPFRYGSVEVQALYANQIGFLLNLFTLIVFMTLFILNYQNKLNNLNLFDKALVIVIISIALSRVFSPQFWVWIGGLAALALINKETKLKKVIVLLSISAFITQLIYPGQYVQLLSGDVFATLLQLMRVTLFVWALVLGTKLLLKPTSGKVNEYV
;
A
#
# COMPACT_ATOMS: atom_id res chain seq x y z
N MET A 1 -28.19 15.07 -17.81
CA MET A 1 -28.49 13.73 -18.39
C MET A 1 -27.45 13.27 -19.41
N ARG A 2 -27.08 14.09 -20.43
CA ARG A 2 -26.11 13.71 -21.48
C ARG A 2 -24.75 13.23 -20.96
N SER A 3 -24.22 13.86 -19.93
CA SER A 3 -22.92 13.54 -19.31
C SER A 3 -22.94 12.26 -18.45
N ILE A 4 -24.05 11.93 -17.80
CA ILE A 4 -24.21 10.66 -17.05
C ILE A 4 -24.26 9.49 -18.04
N ASN A 5 -24.96 9.65 -19.17
CA ASN A 5 -25.03 8.63 -20.21
C ASN A 5 -23.63 8.36 -20.82
N LEU A 6 -22.79 9.40 -20.99
CA LEU A 6 -21.40 9.23 -21.45
C LEU A 6 -20.54 8.50 -20.39
N PHE A 7 -20.72 8.76 -19.11
CA PHE A 7 -20.06 8.02 -18.04
C PHE A 7 -20.45 6.53 -18.09
N LEU A 8 -21.74 6.24 -18.13
CA LEU A 8 -22.26 4.86 -18.17
C LEU A 8 -21.82 4.08 -19.41
N ARG A 9 -21.71 4.73 -20.59
CA ARG A 9 -21.20 4.09 -21.82
C ARG A 9 -19.77 3.57 -21.71
N ASN A 10 -18.93 4.15 -20.86
CA ASN A 10 -17.55 3.73 -20.69
C ASN A 10 -17.38 2.57 -19.68
N ILE A 11 -18.41 2.26 -18.88
CA ILE A 11 -18.32 1.19 -17.87
C ILE A 11 -18.05 -0.19 -18.48
N PRO A 12 -18.73 -0.64 -19.55
CA PRO A 12 -18.45 -1.95 -20.16
C PRO A 12 -16.99 -2.07 -20.64
N ALA A 13 -16.47 -1.04 -21.32
CA ALA A 13 -15.08 -1.02 -21.78
C ALA A 13 -14.09 -1.08 -20.61
N LEU A 14 -14.41 -0.43 -19.51
CA LEU A 14 -13.60 -0.41 -18.30
C LEU A 14 -13.55 -1.80 -17.63
N PHE A 15 -14.71 -2.47 -17.46
CA PHE A 15 -14.75 -3.83 -16.93
C PHE A 15 -14.09 -4.85 -17.87
N PHE A 16 -14.27 -4.71 -19.16
CA PHE A 16 -13.58 -5.53 -20.16
C PHE A 16 -12.05 -5.37 -20.04
N SER A 17 -11.54 -4.14 -20.03
CA SER A 17 -10.11 -3.86 -19.89
C SER A 17 -9.56 -4.37 -18.54
N TRP A 18 -10.33 -4.23 -17.45
CA TRP A 18 -9.99 -4.79 -16.16
C TRP A 18 -9.88 -6.32 -16.23
N SER A 19 -10.90 -7.00 -16.75
CA SER A 19 -10.92 -8.47 -16.87
C SER A 19 -9.77 -9.00 -17.71
N VAL A 20 -9.52 -8.41 -18.87
CA VAL A 20 -8.40 -8.80 -19.75
C VAL A 20 -7.06 -8.61 -19.05
N SER A 21 -6.84 -7.47 -18.41
CA SER A 21 -5.56 -7.20 -17.74
C SER A 21 -5.32 -8.18 -16.58
N ARG A 22 -6.34 -8.52 -15.76
CA ARG A 22 -6.20 -9.47 -14.64
C ARG A 22 -6.03 -10.89 -15.12
N TYR A 23 -6.68 -11.26 -16.20
CA TYR A 23 -6.48 -12.56 -16.86
C TYR A 23 -5.03 -12.72 -17.35
N VAL A 24 -4.47 -11.71 -17.98
CA VAL A 24 -3.06 -11.74 -18.41
C VAL A 24 -2.11 -11.87 -17.20
N LEU A 25 -2.35 -11.13 -16.12
CA LEU A 25 -1.56 -11.28 -14.88
C LEU A 25 -1.68 -12.70 -14.29
N PHE A 26 -2.87 -13.29 -14.31
CA PHE A 26 -3.09 -14.68 -13.90
C PHE A 26 -2.29 -15.67 -14.75
N LEU A 27 -2.24 -15.49 -16.08
CA LEU A 27 -1.44 -16.34 -16.98
C LEU A 27 0.06 -16.25 -16.68
N PHE A 28 0.58 -15.07 -16.27
CA PHE A 28 1.96 -14.93 -15.82
C PHE A 28 2.20 -15.67 -14.48
N ILE A 29 1.28 -15.57 -13.53
CA ILE A 29 1.42 -16.24 -12.21
C ILE A 29 1.39 -17.76 -12.38
N THR A 30 0.51 -18.27 -13.23
CA THR A 30 0.38 -19.72 -13.51
C THR A 30 1.47 -20.26 -14.45
N GLN A 31 2.34 -19.40 -14.97
CA GLN A 31 3.41 -19.71 -15.91
C GLN A 31 2.90 -20.27 -17.24
N VAL A 32 1.64 -20.03 -17.61
CA VAL A 32 1.12 -20.26 -18.98
C VAL A 32 1.79 -19.29 -19.93
N LEU A 33 1.96 -18.04 -19.53
CA LEU A 33 2.82 -17.07 -20.20
C LEU A 33 4.14 -16.97 -19.43
N PRO A 34 5.30 -16.92 -20.11
CA PRO A 34 6.58 -16.80 -19.46
C PRO A 34 6.72 -15.44 -18.73
N TYR A 35 7.22 -15.47 -17.50
CA TYR A 35 7.55 -14.29 -16.72
C TYR A 35 8.93 -14.44 -16.09
N PRO A 36 9.81 -13.43 -16.16
CA PRO A 36 11.15 -13.53 -15.60
C PRO A 36 11.11 -13.95 -14.13
N GLU A 37 11.82 -15.03 -13.78
CA GLU A 37 11.85 -15.60 -12.42
C GLU A 37 10.46 -15.81 -11.80
N GLY A 38 9.45 -16.13 -12.62
CA GLY A 38 8.05 -16.23 -12.20
C GLY A 38 7.76 -17.22 -11.07
N LYS A 39 8.64 -18.22 -10.84
CA LYS A 39 8.58 -19.12 -9.68
C LYS A 39 8.57 -18.38 -8.33
N TRP A 40 9.23 -17.22 -8.24
CA TRP A 40 9.32 -16.41 -7.02
C TRP A 40 8.01 -15.70 -6.68
N LEU A 41 7.12 -15.52 -7.67
CA LEU A 41 5.81 -14.92 -7.44
C LEU A 41 4.93 -15.75 -6.49
N LYS A 42 5.10 -17.09 -6.51
CA LYS A 42 4.29 -18.02 -5.73
C LYS A 42 4.78 -18.20 -4.29
N GLY A 43 6.06 -17.94 -4.02
CA GLY A 43 6.69 -18.27 -2.74
C GLY A 43 5.97 -17.73 -1.51
N ASP A 44 5.48 -16.47 -1.56
CA ASP A 44 4.72 -15.92 -0.43
C ASP A 44 3.33 -16.55 -0.32
N VAL A 45 2.68 -16.91 -1.43
CA VAL A 45 1.38 -17.60 -1.39
C VAL A 45 1.54 -19.00 -0.78
N ASP A 46 2.62 -19.70 -1.11
CA ASP A 46 2.92 -21.01 -0.52
C ASP A 46 3.13 -20.88 1.00
N LEU A 47 3.81 -19.82 1.43
CA LEU A 47 4.00 -19.52 2.84
C LEU A 47 2.66 -19.17 3.54
N TYR A 48 1.81 -18.36 2.93
CA TYR A 48 0.48 -18.03 3.46
C TYR A 48 -0.38 -19.29 3.61
N ASN A 49 -0.31 -20.21 2.66
CA ASN A 49 -1.02 -21.47 2.70
C ASN A 49 -0.46 -22.43 3.76
N PHE A 50 0.84 -22.42 3.97
CA PHE A 50 1.46 -23.17 5.06
C PHE A 50 0.89 -22.69 6.40
N TRP A 51 0.86 -21.38 6.65
CA TRP A 51 0.29 -20.81 7.87
C TRP A 51 -1.23 -21.02 7.99
N ALA A 52 -1.96 -20.95 6.87
CA ALA A 52 -3.41 -21.13 6.86
C ALA A 52 -3.86 -22.45 7.51
N LYS A 53 -3.06 -23.53 7.41
CA LYS A 53 -3.37 -24.82 8.04
C LYS A 53 -3.51 -24.74 9.57
N GLY A 54 -2.72 -23.90 10.22
CA GLY A 54 -2.82 -23.62 11.64
C GLY A 54 -3.89 -22.56 11.96
N LEU A 55 -3.92 -21.50 11.12
CA LEU A 55 -4.81 -20.35 11.32
C LEU A 55 -6.31 -20.72 11.30
N VAL A 56 -6.72 -21.66 10.45
CA VAL A 56 -8.11 -22.17 10.45
C VAL A 56 -8.51 -22.88 11.77
N LYS A 57 -7.52 -23.27 12.57
CA LYS A 57 -7.68 -23.88 13.90
C LYS A 57 -7.44 -22.88 15.04
N GLY A 58 -7.25 -21.59 14.74
CA GLY A 58 -6.91 -20.56 15.72
C GLY A 58 -5.45 -20.58 16.19
N ILE A 59 -4.57 -21.33 15.54
CA ILE A 59 -3.15 -21.43 15.90
C ILE A 59 -2.34 -20.53 14.99
N PHE A 60 -1.82 -19.41 15.54
CA PHE A 60 -0.92 -18.51 14.83
C PHE A 60 0.52 -19.04 14.86
N PRO A 61 1.37 -18.68 13.89
CA PRO A 61 2.77 -19.07 13.89
C PRO A 61 3.49 -18.58 15.16
N ILE A 62 3.98 -19.54 15.96
CA ILE A 62 4.80 -19.31 17.15
C ILE A 62 6.23 -19.64 16.74
N ASP A 63 7.20 -18.83 17.15
CA ASP A 63 8.63 -19.00 16.87
C ASP A 63 8.99 -18.97 15.36
N ASP A 64 8.08 -18.51 14.50
CA ASP A 64 8.34 -18.29 13.08
C ASP A 64 8.72 -16.83 12.85
N GLN A 65 10.00 -16.58 12.57
CA GLN A 65 10.53 -15.23 12.30
C GLN A 65 9.92 -14.56 11.05
N MET A 66 9.29 -15.34 10.16
CA MET A 66 8.63 -14.81 8.97
C MET A 66 7.24 -14.25 9.28
N TRP A 67 6.62 -14.64 10.42
CA TRP A 67 5.32 -14.11 10.83
C TRP A 67 5.46 -12.69 11.41
N GLN A 68 5.09 -11.69 10.60
CA GLN A 68 5.22 -10.28 10.95
C GLN A 68 3.92 -9.50 10.80
N TYR A 69 2.80 -10.20 10.76
CA TYR A 69 1.51 -9.64 10.38
C TYR A 69 0.58 -9.52 11.59
N PRO A 70 -0.20 -8.41 11.68
CA PRO A 70 -1.24 -8.26 12.69
C PRO A 70 -2.32 -9.34 12.61
N PRO A 71 -3.16 -9.52 13.64
CA PRO A 71 -4.05 -10.67 13.77
C PRO A 71 -5.00 -10.92 12.60
N LEU A 72 -5.61 -9.88 12.01
CA LEU A 72 -6.55 -10.09 10.90
C LEU A 72 -5.87 -10.50 9.59
N ALA A 73 -4.55 -10.40 9.46
CA ALA A 73 -3.83 -11.04 8.36
C ALA A 73 -4.03 -12.56 8.39
N GLY A 74 -4.13 -13.16 9.58
CA GLY A 74 -4.45 -14.58 9.74
C GLY A 74 -5.79 -14.95 9.11
N VAL A 75 -6.81 -14.11 9.24
CA VAL A 75 -8.10 -14.29 8.59
C VAL A 75 -7.96 -14.21 7.06
N VAL A 76 -7.18 -13.24 6.56
CA VAL A 76 -6.93 -13.07 5.12
C VAL A 76 -6.26 -14.31 4.52
N PHE A 77 -5.40 -15.00 5.26
CA PHE A 77 -4.76 -16.23 4.79
C PHE A 77 -5.65 -17.48 4.97
N ALA A 78 -6.43 -17.53 6.05
CA ALA A 78 -7.29 -18.66 6.34
C ALA A 78 -8.52 -18.76 5.40
N VAL A 79 -9.13 -17.63 5.05
CA VAL A 79 -10.37 -17.58 4.25
C VAL A 79 -10.22 -18.22 2.86
N PRO A 80 -9.18 -17.96 2.05
CA PRO A 80 -8.99 -18.62 0.76
C PRO A 80 -8.87 -20.14 0.89
N GLN A 81 -8.14 -20.62 1.89
CA GLN A 81 -7.99 -22.04 2.18
C GLN A 81 -9.31 -22.69 2.54
N TRP A 82 -10.11 -22.02 3.36
CA TRP A 82 -11.41 -22.52 3.81
C TRP A 82 -12.45 -22.55 2.69
N LEU A 83 -12.49 -21.49 1.84
CA LEU A 83 -13.52 -21.37 0.79
C LEU A 83 -13.21 -22.22 -0.47
N PHE A 84 -11.95 -22.32 -0.85
CA PHE A 84 -11.57 -22.85 -2.17
C PHE A 84 -10.75 -24.13 -2.09
N GLY A 85 -10.17 -24.48 -0.96
CA GLY A 85 -9.36 -25.70 -0.76
C GLY A 85 -8.06 -25.76 -1.58
N ASN A 86 -7.98 -25.06 -2.71
CA ASN A 86 -6.79 -24.92 -3.53
C ASN A 86 -6.05 -23.65 -3.18
N ALA A 87 -4.87 -23.83 -2.69
CA ALA A 87 -4.06 -22.81 -2.11
C ALA A 87 -3.76 -21.61 -3.03
N LEU A 88 -3.18 -21.84 -4.20
CA LEU A 88 -2.76 -20.75 -5.09
C LEU A 88 -3.95 -20.08 -5.76
N THR A 89 -4.79 -20.86 -6.43
CA THR A 89 -5.94 -20.34 -7.19
C THR A 89 -6.94 -19.67 -6.27
N GLY A 90 -7.23 -20.26 -5.10
CA GLY A 90 -8.12 -19.68 -4.11
C GLY A 90 -7.63 -18.33 -3.60
N PHE A 91 -6.33 -18.21 -3.33
CA PHE A 91 -5.73 -16.93 -2.90
C PHE A 91 -5.82 -15.86 -4.00
N ILE A 92 -5.50 -16.22 -5.26
CA ILE A 92 -5.58 -15.28 -6.39
C ILE A 92 -7.02 -14.81 -6.60
N ILE A 93 -8.01 -15.72 -6.57
CA ILE A 93 -9.43 -15.36 -6.68
C ILE A 93 -9.82 -14.37 -5.58
N PHE A 94 -9.39 -14.64 -4.34
CA PHE A 94 -9.66 -13.76 -3.20
C PHE A 94 -9.03 -12.37 -3.39
N MET A 95 -7.83 -12.29 -3.93
CA MET A 95 -7.17 -11.02 -4.27
C MET A 95 -7.88 -10.30 -5.43
N ILE A 96 -8.34 -11.01 -6.46
CA ILE A 96 -9.13 -10.44 -7.56
C ILE A 96 -10.45 -9.85 -7.05
N ILE A 97 -11.09 -10.46 -6.04
CA ILE A 97 -12.29 -9.89 -5.41
C ILE A 97 -11.96 -8.54 -4.77
N PHE A 98 -10.87 -8.42 -4.00
CA PHE A 98 -10.48 -7.14 -3.40
C PHE A 98 -10.04 -6.10 -4.44
N ASP A 99 -9.37 -6.51 -5.51
CA ASP A 99 -9.03 -5.65 -6.64
C ASP A 99 -10.29 -5.10 -7.33
N LEU A 100 -11.30 -5.94 -7.54
CA LEU A 100 -12.61 -5.55 -8.07
C LEU A 100 -13.35 -4.60 -7.11
N LEU A 101 -13.33 -4.88 -5.82
CA LEU A 101 -13.93 -4.00 -4.81
C LEU A 101 -13.29 -2.62 -4.78
N ILE A 102 -11.97 -2.52 -4.95
CA ILE A 102 -11.27 -1.23 -5.11
C ILE A 102 -11.78 -0.53 -6.38
N LEU A 103 -11.84 -1.21 -7.51
CA LEU A 103 -12.34 -0.65 -8.76
C LEU A 103 -13.76 -0.10 -8.62
N ILE A 104 -14.68 -0.89 -8.06
CA ILE A 104 -16.08 -0.48 -7.81
C ILE A 104 -16.14 0.74 -6.88
N THR A 105 -15.32 0.74 -5.84
CA THR A 105 -15.24 1.86 -4.88
C THR A 105 -14.79 3.15 -5.57
N LEU A 106 -13.80 3.08 -6.44
CA LEU A 106 -13.33 4.23 -7.23
C LEU A 106 -14.39 4.71 -8.23
N LEU A 107 -15.11 3.80 -8.87
CA LEU A 107 -16.20 4.12 -9.79
C LEU A 107 -17.36 4.82 -9.10
N ILE A 108 -17.83 4.28 -7.97
CA ILE A 108 -18.93 4.88 -7.20
C ILE A 108 -18.53 6.27 -6.69
N THR A 109 -17.28 6.41 -6.20
CA THR A 109 -16.77 7.70 -5.71
C THR A 109 -16.68 8.72 -6.83
N GLY A 110 -16.18 8.32 -7.99
CA GLY A 110 -16.10 9.17 -9.18
C GLY A 110 -17.48 9.59 -9.69
N LEU A 111 -18.47 8.68 -9.72
CA LEU A 111 -19.84 8.96 -10.11
C LEU A 111 -20.53 9.95 -9.15
N ASN A 112 -20.36 9.77 -7.85
CA ASN A 112 -20.95 10.66 -6.85
C ASN A 112 -20.38 12.08 -6.95
N ARG A 113 -19.06 12.23 -7.09
CA ARG A 113 -18.46 13.56 -7.29
C ARG A 113 -18.89 14.22 -8.59
N PHE A 114 -19.13 13.43 -9.63
CA PHE A 114 -19.66 13.92 -10.89
C PHE A 114 -21.09 14.48 -10.78
N LYS A 115 -21.97 13.83 -10.02
CA LYS A 115 -23.35 14.30 -9.77
C LYS A 115 -23.43 15.65 -9.03
N PHE A 116 -22.46 15.90 -8.15
CA PHE A 116 -22.43 17.14 -7.33
C PHE A 116 -21.70 18.32 -8.00
N ASN A 117 -20.92 18.08 -9.05
CA ASN A 117 -20.13 19.12 -9.74
C ASN A 117 -20.56 19.21 -11.21
N SER A 118 -21.57 20.03 -11.50
CA SER A 118 -22.16 20.20 -12.84
C SER A 118 -21.21 20.76 -13.91
N SER A 119 -20.04 21.27 -13.53
CA SER A 119 -19.01 21.82 -14.43
C SER A 119 -17.96 20.78 -14.89
N SER A 120 -18.01 19.52 -14.39
CA SER A 120 -17.05 18.50 -14.76
C SER A 120 -17.47 17.70 -15.99
N THR A 121 -16.54 17.45 -16.92
CA THR A 121 -16.77 16.57 -18.07
C THR A 121 -16.77 15.10 -17.62
N SER A 122 -17.61 14.26 -18.24
CA SER A 122 -17.87 12.86 -17.87
C SER A 122 -16.63 11.95 -17.75
N ILE A 123 -15.58 12.25 -18.51
CA ILE A 123 -14.34 11.44 -18.55
C ILE A 123 -13.53 11.54 -17.26
N ASN A 124 -13.68 12.63 -16.50
CA ASN A 124 -12.83 12.90 -15.34
C ASN A 124 -13.20 12.11 -14.07
N GLY A 125 -14.44 11.67 -13.91
CA GLY A 125 -14.86 10.80 -12.82
C GLY A 125 -14.30 9.36 -12.94
N LEU A 126 -13.87 8.96 -14.14
CA LEU A 126 -13.31 7.63 -14.41
C LEU A 126 -11.78 7.57 -14.33
N SER A 127 -11.08 8.71 -14.20
CA SER A 127 -9.62 8.75 -14.26
C SER A 127 -8.95 7.88 -13.19
N GLY A 128 -9.48 7.87 -11.97
CA GLY A 128 -9.00 6.99 -10.90
C GLY A 128 -9.20 5.50 -11.23
N ALA A 129 -10.37 5.15 -11.79
CA ALA A 129 -10.66 3.76 -12.17
C ALA A 129 -9.77 3.27 -13.32
N TRP A 130 -9.57 4.07 -14.36
CA TRP A 130 -8.64 3.76 -15.44
C TRP A 130 -7.20 3.66 -14.97
N PHE A 131 -6.77 4.55 -14.09
CA PHE A 131 -5.45 4.48 -13.47
C PHE A 131 -5.28 3.19 -12.67
N TRP A 132 -6.30 2.77 -11.89
CA TRP A 132 -6.27 1.50 -11.15
C TRP A 132 -6.19 0.27 -12.06
N ILE A 133 -6.80 0.31 -13.26
CA ILE A 133 -6.68 -0.79 -14.23
C ILE A 133 -5.24 -0.89 -14.75
N LEU A 134 -4.60 0.23 -15.06
CA LEU A 134 -3.23 0.29 -15.56
C LEU A 134 -2.19 -0.03 -14.48
N TRP A 135 -2.45 0.31 -13.23
CA TRP A 135 -1.46 0.21 -12.16
C TRP A 135 -0.92 -1.20 -11.93
N PRO A 136 -1.74 -2.26 -11.81
CA PRO A 136 -1.24 -3.63 -11.71
C PRO A 136 -0.43 -4.10 -12.92
N ILE A 137 -0.66 -3.54 -14.09
CA ILE A 137 0.17 -3.82 -15.26
C ILE A 137 1.58 -3.24 -15.06
N LEU A 138 1.68 -2.03 -14.49
CA LEU A 138 2.97 -1.40 -14.16
C LEU A 138 3.71 -2.10 -13.03
N MET A 139 2.99 -2.68 -12.06
CA MET A 139 3.57 -3.42 -10.93
C MET A 139 3.92 -4.86 -11.27
N GLY A 140 3.32 -5.42 -12.32
CA GLY A 140 3.39 -6.83 -12.65
C GLY A 140 2.47 -7.73 -11.81
N PRO A 141 2.58 -9.06 -12.02
CA PRO A 141 1.67 -10.04 -11.45
C PRO A 141 1.74 -10.16 -9.92
N LEU A 142 2.77 -9.60 -9.28
CA LEU A 142 2.96 -9.60 -7.84
C LEU A 142 1.73 -9.03 -7.08
N VAL A 143 0.98 -8.12 -7.67
CA VAL A 143 -0.23 -7.53 -7.08
C VAL A 143 -1.25 -8.58 -6.65
N LEU A 144 -1.39 -9.69 -7.38
CA LEU A 144 -2.33 -10.77 -7.10
C LEU A 144 -1.76 -11.89 -6.21
N THR A 145 -0.45 -11.86 -5.94
CA THR A 145 0.22 -12.83 -5.06
C THR A 145 0.62 -12.24 -3.71
N ARG A 146 0.15 -11.03 -3.41
CA ARG A 146 0.33 -10.34 -2.13
C ARG A 146 -1.02 -9.88 -1.59
N PHE A 147 -1.20 -9.96 -0.27
CA PHE A 147 -2.48 -9.59 0.38
C PHE A 147 -2.70 -8.09 0.56
N ASP A 148 -1.83 -7.27 0.02
CA ASP A 148 -1.82 -5.80 0.18
C ASP A 148 -3.05 -5.10 -0.39
N LEU A 149 -3.80 -5.77 -1.27
CA LEU A 149 -5.10 -5.29 -1.77
C LEU A 149 -6.12 -5.14 -0.64
N VAL A 150 -6.09 -6.04 0.37
CA VAL A 150 -7.05 -6.02 1.49
C VAL A 150 -6.90 -4.76 2.35
N PRO A 151 -5.74 -4.46 2.96
CA PRO A 151 -5.59 -3.24 3.76
C PRO A 151 -5.73 -1.97 2.91
N THR A 152 -5.37 -2.01 1.61
CA THR A 152 -5.58 -0.88 0.69
C THR A 152 -7.06 -0.59 0.49
N PHE A 153 -7.88 -1.61 0.26
CA PHE A 153 -9.34 -1.46 0.15
C PHE A 153 -9.94 -0.77 1.39
N PHE A 154 -9.60 -1.26 2.59
CA PHE A 154 -10.12 -0.68 3.85
C PHE A 154 -9.62 0.76 4.06
N ALA A 155 -8.37 1.07 3.73
CA ALA A 155 -7.83 2.42 3.82
C ALA A 155 -8.55 3.40 2.87
N LEU A 156 -8.80 2.99 1.62
CA LEU A 156 -9.55 3.80 0.65
C LEU A 156 -10.98 4.06 1.12
N LEU A 157 -11.68 3.02 1.59
CA LEU A 157 -13.03 3.17 2.14
C LEU A 157 -13.06 4.11 3.35
N ALA A 158 -12.09 3.99 4.26
CA ALA A 158 -12.00 4.85 5.44
C ALA A 158 -11.89 6.34 5.04
N LEU A 159 -11.05 6.66 4.05
CA LEU A 159 -10.90 8.02 3.53
C LEU A 159 -12.16 8.53 2.82
N ILE A 160 -12.80 7.69 2.00
CA ILE A 160 -14.00 8.05 1.24
C ILE A 160 -15.18 8.30 2.18
N VAL A 161 -15.37 7.43 3.16
CA VAL A 161 -16.46 7.52 4.11
C VAL A 161 -16.32 8.77 4.98
N LEU A 162 -15.11 9.18 5.34
CA LEU A 162 -14.87 10.37 6.17
C LEU A 162 -15.45 11.65 5.56
N SER A 163 -15.50 11.74 4.25
CA SER A 163 -15.97 12.92 3.53
C SER A 163 -17.45 13.27 3.75
N ASN A 164 -18.19 12.56 4.63
CA ASN A 164 -19.63 12.73 4.85
C ASN A 164 -20.06 12.72 6.35
N ARG A 165 -21.04 13.51 6.74
CA ARG A 165 -21.14 14.39 7.91
C ARG A 165 -21.47 13.87 9.33
N LYS A 166 -22.07 12.71 9.66
CA LYS A 166 -22.46 12.44 11.08
C LYS A 166 -21.98 11.11 11.66
N ILE A 167 -22.36 10.01 11.07
CA ILE A 167 -22.00 8.65 11.54
C ILE A 167 -20.67 8.21 10.96
N ARG A 168 -20.22 8.82 9.89
CA ARG A 168 -19.11 8.45 9.05
C ARG A 168 -17.72 8.54 9.70
N PRO A 169 -17.41 9.49 10.61
CA PRO A 169 -16.13 9.41 11.33
C PRO A 169 -15.95 8.12 12.14
N TYR A 170 -17.01 7.58 12.76
CA TYR A 170 -16.94 6.31 13.46
C TYR A 170 -16.75 5.14 12.49
N LEU A 171 -17.49 5.12 11.37
CA LEU A 171 -17.31 4.09 10.34
C LEU A 171 -15.90 4.18 9.71
N SER A 172 -15.38 5.39 9.48
CA SER A 172 -14.01 5.59 9.01
C SER A 172 -12.99 5.01 10.00
N GLY A 173 -13.15 5.26 11.30
CA GLY A 173 -12.28 4.71 12.34
C GLY A 173 -12.35 3.18 12.41
N PHE A 174 -13.54 2.60 12.29
CA PHE A 174 -13.73 1.15 12.22
C PHE A 174 -12.99 0.52 11.03
N LEU A 175 -13.20 1.08 9.81
CA LEU A 175 -12.55 0.59 8.59
C LEU A 175 -11.03 0.72 8.66
N LEU A 176 -10.54 1.84 9.22
CA LEU A 176 -9.13 2.06 9.43
C LEU A 176 -8.53 1.05 10.42
N GLY A 177 -9.29 0.70 11.49
CA GLY A 177 -8.93 -0.31 12.47
C GLY A 177 -8.83 -1.70 11.85
N ILE A 178 -9.81 -2.11 11.05
CA ILE A 178 -9.74 -3.38 10.29
C ILE A 178 -8.52 -3.39 9.37
N GLY A 179 -8.31 -2.34 8.58
CA GLY A 179 -7.14 -2.24 7.69
C GLY A 179 -5.81 -2.34 8.45
N ALA A 180 -5.69 -1.67 9.60
CA ALA A 180 -4.50 -1.69 10.44
C ALA A 180 -4.26 -3.07 11.09
N LEU A 181 -5.31 -3.79 11.44
CA LEU A 181 -5.23 -5.15 11.97
C LEU A 181 -4.91 -6.21 10.89
N VAL A 182 -5.10 -5.90 9.61
CA VAL A 182 -4.57 -6.70 8.50
C VAL A 182 -3.11 -6.36 8.23
N LYS A 183 -2.77 -5.06 8.21
CA LYS A 183 -1.40 -4.55 8.00
C LYS A 183 -1.28 -3.15 8.59
N LEU A 184 -0.24 -2.84 9.35
CA LEU A 184 -0.17 -1.65 10.20
C LEU A 184 -0.26 -0.30 9.46
N TRP A 185 0.15 -0.22 8.18
CA TRP A 185 0.29 1.05 7.47
C TRP A 185 -0.97 1.95 7.41
N PRO A 186 -2.24 1.43 7.36
CA PRO A 186 -3.40 2.30 7.34
C PRO A 186 -3.51 3.21 8.56
N MET A 187 -2.97 2.80 9.73
CA MET A 187 -2.96 3.65 10.92
C MET A 187 -2.20 4.97 10.72
N LEU A 188 -1.23 5.02 9.80
CA LEU A 188 -0.47 6.24 9.51
C LEU A 188 -1.37 7.37 8.98
N LEU A 189 -2.52 7.02 8.41
CA LEU A 189 -3.50 7.99 7.92
C LEU A 189 -4.14 8.83 9.03
N PHE A 190 -4.02 8.44 10.32
CA PHE A 190 -4.45 9.30 11.44
C PHE A 190 -3.84 10.70 11.39
N VAL A 191 -2.62 10.82 10.87
CA VAL A 191 -1.89 12.09 10.78
C VAL A 191 -2.66 13.16 9.99
N ILE A 192 -3.51 12.75 9.04
CA ILE A 192 -4.21 13.68 8.15
C ILE A 192 -5.70 13.86 8.49
N TYR A 193 -6.19 13.19 9.52
CA TYR A 193 -7.60 13.35 9.89
C TYR A 193 -7.90 14.74 10.43
N PRO A 194 -9.04 15.37 10.04
CA PRO A 194 -9.42 16.68 10.52
C PRO A 194 -9.62 16.70 12.04
N LYS A 195 -9.20 17.78 12.68
CA LYS A 195 -9.31 17.99 14.14
C LYS A 195 -10.71 17.72 14.70
N ASN A 196 -11.75 18.16 13.98
CA ASN A 196 -13.16 18.00 14.38
C ASN A 196 -13.66 16.54 14.31
N THR A 197 -12.97 15.65 13.60
CA THR A 197 -13.35 14.24 13.45
C THR A 197 -12.46 13.28 14.24
N ILE A 198 -11.24 13.70 14.58
CA ILE A 198 -10.19 12.85 15.15
C ILE A 198 -10.66 12.07 16.39
N LYS A 199 -11.38 12.70 17.32
CA LYS A 199 -11.87 12.04 18.53
C LYS A 199 -12.80 10.87 18.21
N LYS A 200 -13.76 11.04 17.29
CA LYS A 200 -14.71 10.00 16.88
C LYS A 200 -14.01 8.87 16.14
N VAL A 201 -13.09 9.20 15.24
CA VAL A 201 -12.29 8.24 14.48
C VAL A 201 -11.41 7.44 15.43
N SER A 202 -10.69 8.08 16.36
CA SER A 202 -9.83 7.41 17.34
C SER A 202 -10.62 6.49 18.27
N THR A 203 -11.77 6.95 18.78
CA THR A 203 -12.61 6.10 19.63
C THR A 203 -13.02 4.82 18.90
N SER A 204 -13.54 4.93 17.68
CA SER A 204 -13.96 3.76 16.91
C SER A 204 -12.78 2.87 16.51
N PHE A 205 -11.65 3.46 16.11
CA PHE A 205 -10.43 2.72 15.79
C PHE A 205 -9.93 1.89 16.98
N VAL A 206 -9.80 2.52 18.14
CA VAL A 206 -9.35 1.84 19.37
C VAL A 206 -10.35 0.77 19.78
N SER A 207 -11.67 1.08 19.77
CA SER A 207 -12.71 0.09 20.06
C SER A 207 -12.62 -1.12 19.11
N THR A 208 -12.37 -0.90 17.82
CA THR A 208 -12.20 -2.00 16.84
C THR A 208 -11.01 -2.88 17.20
N ILE A 209 -9.85 -2.27 17.53
CA ILE A 209 -8.65 -3.02 17.93
C ILE A 209 -8.93 -3.83 19.21
N VAL A 210 -9.51 -3.20 20.23
CA VAL A 210 -9.81 -3.87 21.50
C VAL A 210 -10.78 -5.03 21.28
N LEU A 211 -11.87 -4.83 20.56
CA LEU A 211 -12.86 -5.88 20.28
C LEU A 211 -12.24 -7.05 19.52
N VAL A 212 -11.41 -6.80 18.51
CA VAL A 212 -10.73 -7.87 17.76
C VAL A 212 -9.72 -8.60 18.64
N ILE A 213 -8.93 -7.90 19.46
CA ILE A 213 -8.00 -8.52 20.39
C ILE A 213 -8.76 -9.39 21.41
N LEU A 214 -9.82 -8.89 22.00
CA LEU A 214 -10.66 -9.65 22.94
C LEU A 214 -11.25 -10.90 22.26
N PHE A 215 -11.77 -10.76 21.05
CA PHE A 215 -12.30 -11.89 20.28
C PHE A 215 -11.19 -12.92 19.99
N MET A 216 -10.02 -12.48 19.51
CA MET A 216 -8.89 -13.37 19.22
C MET A 216 -8.37 -14.08 20.46
N SER A 217 -8.38 -13.43 21.62
CA SER A 217 -7.91 -14.03 22.88
C SER A 217 -8.82 -15.17 23.38
N THR A 218 -10.06 -15.27 22.90
CA THR A 218 -11.00 -16.34 23.32
C THR A 218 -10.82 -17.66 22.58
N TRP A 219 -10.26 -17.62 21.36
CA TRP A 219 -10.22 -18.83 20.54
C TRP A 219 -8.89 -19.05 19.80
N SER A 220 -7.91 -18.09 19.88
CA SER A 220 -6.64 -18.21 19.18
C SER A 220 -5.44 -18.07 20.10
N VAL A 221 -4.33 -18.70 19.69
CA VAL A 221 -3.05 -18.69 20.42
C VAL A 221 -1.97 -18.11 19.52
N GLY A 222 -1.08 -17.27 20.08
CA GLY A 222 0.09 -16.73 19.39
C GLY A 222 -0.18 -15.51 18.50
N PHE A 223 -1.39 -14.96 18.46
CA PHE A 223 -1.76 -13.84 17.59
C PHE A 223 -1.00 -12.54 17.86
N THR A 224 -0.29 -12.42 18.98
CA THR A 224 0.55 -11.26 19.33
C THR A 224 2.02 -11.43 19.00
N ASN A 225 2.46 -12.62 18.56
CA ASN A 225 3.88 -12.92 18.33
C ASN A 225 4.54 -12.05 17.24
N PHE A 226 3.75 -11.49 16.32
CA PHE A 226 4.26 -10.58 15.29
C PHE A 226 4.97 -9.34 15.88
N LEU A 227 4.62 -8.91 17.10
CA LEU A 227 5.23 -7.74 17.74
C LEU A 227 6.73 -7.95 17.99
N ASN A 228 7.11 -9.15 18.42
CA ASN A 228 8.51 -9.50 18.69
C ASN A 228 9.35 -9.48 17.40
N ASN A 229 8.78 -10.01 16.31
CA ASN A 229 9.47 -10.11 15.02
C ASN A 229 9.66 -8.74 14.35
N GLN A 230 8.75 -7.78 14.57
CA GLN A 230 8.85 -6.43 14.01
C GLN A 230 10.05 -5.64 14.57
N THR A 231 10.43 -5.84 15.82
CA THR A 231 11.53 -5.09 16.44
C THR A 231 12.90 -5.52 15.93
N SER A 232 13.06 -6.78 15.55
CA SER A 232 14.32 -7.41 15.19
C SER A 232 14.72 -7.27 13.71
N ARG A 233 13.85 -6.69 12.86
CA ARG A 233 14.12 -6.49 11.43
C ARG A 233 15.29 -5.56 11.16
N GLY A 234 16.13 -5.96 10.19
CA GLY A 234 17.20 -5.16 9.63
C GLY A 234 16.74 -4.21 8.51
N LEU A 235 17.70 -3.72 7.75
CA LEU A 235 17.50 -2.84 6.60
C LEU A 235 17.33 -3.66 5.33
N GLN A 236 16.13 -3.67 4.72
CA GLN A 236 15.87 -4.41 3.48
C GLN A 236 16.67 -3.81 2.32
N VAL A 237 17.25 -4.66 1.45
CA VAL A 237 18.08 -4.25 0.31
C VAL A 237 17.40 -3.27 -0.64
N GLU A 238 16.09 -3.35 -0.79
CA GLU A 238 15.31 -2.47 -1.68
C GLU A 238 14.90 -1.14 -1.02
N SER A 239 15.17 -0.95 0.29
CA SER A 239 14.85 0.31 0.97
C SER A 239 15.71 1.46 0.45
N ILE A 240 15.21 2.69 0.60
CA ILE A 240 15.96 3.88 0.20
C ILE A 240 17.28 3.97 0.96
N ALA A 241 17.25 3.70 2.26
CA ALA A 241 18.43 3.77 3.11
C ALA A 241 19.43 2.64 2.86
N ALA A 242 19.04 1.55 2.19
CA ALA A 242 19.94 0.49 1.76
C ALA A 242 20.70 0.84 0.47
N THR A 243 20.20 1.80 -0.33
CA THR A 243 20.79 2.13 -1.63
C THR A 243 22.27 2.50 -1.59
N PRO A 244 22.81 3.24 -0.59
CA PRO A 244 24.24 3.47 -0.47
C PRO A 244 25.07 2.19 -0.30
N PHE A 245 24.54 1.18 0.41
CA PHE A 245 25.21 -0.12 0.57
C PHE A 245 25.19 -0.94 -0.73
N VAL A 246 24.08 -0.88 -1.47
CA VAL A 246 23.99 -1.51 -2.81
C VAL A 246 25.01 -0.89 -3.75
N LEU A 247 25.15 0.43 -3.72
CA LEU A 247 26.16 1.13 -4.50
C LEU A 247 27.58 0.79 -4.04
N ALA A 248 27.83 0.74 -2.74
CA ALA A 248 29.15 0.38 -2.19
C ALA A 248 29.57 -1.05 -2.59
N LYS A 249 28.62 -2.00 -2.65
CA LYS A 249 28.85 -3.36 -3.15
C LYS A 249 29.38 -3.38 -4.58
N LEU A 250 28.86 -2.50 -5.45
CA LEU A 250 29.33 -2.35 -6.83
C LEU A 250 30.81 -1.96 -6.89
N PHE A 251 31.30 -1.22 -5.90
CA PHE A 251 32.70 -0.81 -5.78
C PHE A 251 33.55 -1.77 -4.90
N GLY A 252 33.06 -2.97 -4.64
CA GLY A 252 33.81 -4.03 -3.94
C GLY A 252 33.76 -3.93 -2.41
N ALA A 253 32.87 -3.12 -1.82
CA ALA A 253 32.69 -3.12 -0.38
C ALA A 253 32.14 -4.46 0.12
N ASN A 254 32.55 -4.86 1.35
CA ASN A 254 32.06 -6.07 1.99
C ASN A 254 30.63 -5.84 2.50
N VAL A 255 29.63 -6.20 1.68
CA VAL A 255 28.19 -6.12 1.97
C VAL A 255 27.59 -7.50 1.71
N GLU A 256 26.96 -8.06 2.72
CA GLU A 256 26.25 -9.34 2.62
C GLU A 256 24.74 -9.11 2.60
N TYR A 257 24.01 -10.08 2.02
CA TYR A 257 22.56 -10.01 1.84
C TYR A 257 21.87 -11.28 2.38
N PRO A 258 21.84 -11.50 3.71
CA PRO A 258 21.14 -12.63 4.29
C PRO A 258 19.62 -12.52 4.11
N PHE A 259 18.96 -13.66 3.87
CA PHE A 259 17.51 -13.75 3.92
C PHE A 259 17.06 -13.94 5.38
N ARG A 260 16.37 -12.94 5.93
CA ARG A 260 15.86 -12.95 7.31
C ARG A 260 14.50 -12.26 7.35
N TYR A 261 13.64 -12.65 8.25
CA TYR A 261 12.32 -12.01 8.47
C TYR A 261 11.50 -11.87 7.18
N GLY A 262 11.58 -12.88 6.28
CA GLY A 262 10.85 -12.86 5.00
C GLY A 262 11.33 -11.84 3.98
N SER A 263 12.56 -11.30 4.13
CA SER A 263 13.17 -10.38 3.18
C SER A 263 14.70 -10.52 3.13
N VAL A 264 15.29 -10.03 2.05
CA VAL A 264 16.75 -9.91 1.95
C VAL A 264 17.19 -8.63 2.64
N GLU A 265 18.02 -8.75 3.66
CA GLU A 265 18.49 -7.65 4.48
C GLU A 265 19.96 -7.31 4.21
N VAL A 266 20.33 -6.06 4.42
CA VAL A 266 21.72 -5.59 4.31
C VAL A 266 22.45 -5.89 5.61
N GLN A 267 23.50 -6.68 5.52
CA GLN A 267 24.48 -6.90 6.60
C GLN A 267 25.78 -6.20 6.23
N ALA A 268 26.00 -5.03 6.83
CA ALA A 268 27.16 -4.17 6.61
C ALA A 268 27.41 -3.30 7.84
N LEU A 269 28.58 -2.66 7.89
CA LEU A 269 28.94 -1.71 8.92
C LEU A 269 27.87 -0.58 8.99
N TYR A 270 27.37 -0.29 10.18
CA TYR A 270 26.35 0.73 10.48
C TYR A 270 24.93 0.46 9.93
N ALA A 271 24.65 -0.63 9.23
CA ALA A 271 23.30 -0.89 8.68
C ALA A 271 22.22 -0.95 9.77
N ASN A 272 22.49 -1.60 10.90
CA ASN A 272 21.54 -1.69 12.02
C ASN A 272 21.34 -0.33 12.71
N GLN A 273 22.41 0.47 12.89
CA GLN A 273 22.35 1.81 13.46
C GLN A 273 21.50 2.75 12.60
N ILE A 274 21.69 2.70 11.27
CA ILE A 274 20.87 3.45 10.32
C ILE A 274 19.40 3.02 10.43
N GLY A 275 19.11 1.71 10.50
CA GLY A 275 17.77 1.19 10.71
C GLY A 275 17.11 1.68 11.99
N PHE A 276 17.86 1.76 13.10
CA PHE A 276 17.38 2.31 14.37
C PHE A 276 17.08 3.82 14.27
N LEU A 277 18.00 4.59 13.70
CA LEU A 277 17.85 6.04 13.51
C LEU A 277 16.67 6.38 12.61
N LEU A 278 16.40 5.59 11.57
CA LEU A 278 15.23 5.75 10.71
C LEU A 278 13.91 5.59 11.49
N ASN A 279 13.82 4.63 12.42
CA ASN A 279 12.62 4.47 13.22
C ASN A 279 12.38 5.69 14.12
N LEU A 280 13.44 6.20 14.78
CA LEU A 280 13.35 7.40 15.61
C LEU A 280 12.96 8.62 14.79
N PHE A 281 13.59 8.80 13.62
CA PHE A 281 13.30 9.90 12.71
C PHE A 281 11.86 9.81 12.16
N THR A 282 11.39 8.60 11.84
CA THR A 282 10.01 8.37 11.43
C THR A 282 9.03 8.84 12.50
N LEU A 283 9.25 8.48 13.76
CA LEU A 283 8.41 8.92 14.87
C LEU A 283 8.35 10.46 14.97
N ILE A 284 9.52 11.12 14.93
CA ILE A 284 9.62 12.58 14.99
C ILE A 284 8.86 13.25 13.81
N VAL A 285 9.07 12.76 12.60
CA VAL A 285 8.41 13.31 11.40
C VAL A 285 6.89 13.14 11.49
N PHE A 286 6.40 11.97 11.88
CA PHE A 286 4.96 11.72 11.98
C PHE A 286 4.30 12.51 13.10
N MET A 287 4.97 12.67 14.26
CA MET A 287 4.50 13.56 15.33
C MET A 287 4.44 15.01 14.86
N THR A 288 5.46 15.49 14.14
CA THR A 288 5.48 16.84 13.57
C THR A 288 4.34 17.04 12.57
N LEU A 289 4.15 16.11 11.65
CA LEU A 289 3.06 16.19 10.65
C LEU A 289 1.68 16.16 11.31
N PHE A 290 1.51 15.35 12.37
CA PHE A 290 0.28 15.32 13.15
C PHE A 290 -0.01 16.68 13.79
N ILE A 291 1.00 17.30 14.45
CA ILE A 291 0.86 18.63 15.05
C ILE A 291 0.54 19.67 13.99
N LEU A 292 1.24 19.68 12.86
CA LEU A 292 0.98 20.62 11.76
C LEU A 292 -0.45 20.46 11.19
N ASN A 293 -0.92 19.24 11.02
CA ASN A 293 -2.28 18.98 10.56
C ASN A 293 -3.32 19.44 11.61
N TYR A 294 -3.08 19.13 12.89
CA TYR A 294 -3.95 19.56 13.99
C TYR A 294 -4.04 21.09 14.12
N GLN A 295 -2.96 21.80 13.74
CA GLN A 295 -2.90 23.27 13.65
C GLN A 295 -3.46 23.82 12.32
N ASN A 296 -4.05 22.98 11.46
CA ASN A 296 -4.54 23.35 10.12
C ASN A 296 -3.46 23.94 9.19
N LYS A 297 -2.19 23.59 9.38
CA LYS A 297 -1.07 24.06 8.54
C LYS A 297 -0.84 23.21 7.28
N LEU A 298 -1.52 22.08 7.12
CA LEU A 298 -1.40 21.19 5.95
C LEU A 298 -2.59 21.32 4.98
N ASN A 299 -3.21 22.49 4.86
CA ASN A 299 -4.47 22.65 4.12
C ASN A 299 -4.30 22.97 2.62
N ASN A 300 -3.07 22.94 2.09
CA ASN A 300 -2.84 23.14 0.65
C ASN A 300 -3.28 21.94 -0.22
N LEU A 301 -3.38 20.77 0.36
CA LEU A 301 -3.81 19.54 -0.30
C LEU A 301 -5.14 19.05 0.26
N ASN A 302 -5.99 18.44 -0.58
CA ASN A 302 -7.19 17.75 -0.12
C ASN A 302 -6.82 16.45 0.63
N LEU A 303 -7.81 15.83 1.28
CA LEU A 303 -7.61 14.63 2.10
C LEU A 303 -6.94 13.47 1.34
N PHE A 304 -7.34 13.23 0.08
CA PHE A 304 -6.82 12.13 -0.72
C PHE A 304 -5.38 12.37 -1.17
N ASP A 305 -5.07 13.61 -1.55
CA ASP A 305 -3.71 14.01 -1.89
C ASP A 305 -2.79 13.91 -0.65
N LYS A 306 -3.25 14.38 0.51
CA LYS A 306 -2.51 14.21 1.78
C LYS A 306 -2.21 12.75 2.06
N ALA A 307 -3.19 11.86 1.90
CA ALA A 307 -3.02 10.42 2.16
C ALA A 307 -1.89 9.81 1.32
N LEU A 308 -1.84 10.12 0.03
CA LEU A 308 -0.76 9.66 -0.83
C LEU A 308 0.61 10.18 -0.36
N VAL A 309 0.71 11.48 -0.04
CA VAL A 309 1.98 12.07 0.41
C VAL A 309 2.44 11.46 1.75
N ILE A 310 1.55 11.25 2.71
CA ILE A 310 1.88 10.61 3.98
C ILE A 310 2.42 9.19 3.80
N VAL A 311 1.83 8.40 2.90
CA VAL A 311 2.28 7.04 2.64
C VAL A 311 3.64 7.02 1.94
N ILE A 312 3.91 7.90 0.97
CA ILE A 312 5.25 7.97 0.37
C ILE A 312 6.30 8.47 1.35
N ILE A 313 5.98 9.38 2.28
CA ILE A 313 6.87 9.76 3.39
C ILE A 313 7.16 8.56 4.28
N SER A 314 6.14 7.77 4.65
CA SER A 314 6.32 6.59 5.50
C SER A 314 7.23 5.54 4.86
N ILE A 315 7.06 5.28 3.56
CA ILE A 315 7.88 4.34 2.81
C ILE A 315 9.33 4.84 2.72
N ALA A 316 9.52 6.15 2.48
CA ALA A 316 10.85 6.75 2.41
C ALA A 316 11.64 6.60 3.70
N LEU A 317 10.97 6.69 4.84
CA LEU A 317 11.56 6.58 6.18
C LEU A 317 11.54 5.15 6.73
N SER A 318 10.98 4.19 5.98
CA SER A 318 10.92 2.80 6.41
C SER A 318 12.23 2.07 6.18
N ARG A 319 12.57 1.15 7.10
CA ARG A 319 13.62 0.15 6.89
C ARG A 319 13.31 -0.83 5.77
N VAL A 320 12.06 -0.87 5.32
CA VAL A 320 11.55 -1.82 4.33
C VAL A 320 10.86 -1.05 3.21
N PHE A 321 11.20 -1.39 1.97
CA PHE A 321 10.49 -0.92 0.77
C PHE A 321 10.23 -2.08 -0.18
N SER A 322 9.41 -3.01 0.26
CA SER A 322 9.03 -4.17 -0.54
C SER A 322 8.20 -3.81 -1.77
N PRO A 323 8.32 -4.57 -2.88
CA PRO A 323 7.57 -4.32 -4.11
C PRO A 323 6.05 -4.26 -3.94
N GLN A 324 5.48 -4.98 -2.96
CA GLN A 324 4.04 -4.92 -2.67
C GLN A 324 3.55 -3.55 -2.15
N PHE A 325 4.42 -2.67 -1.65
CA PHE A 325 4.01 -1.33 -1.18
C PHE A 325 3.48 -0.45 -2.30
N TRP A 326 3.80 -0.78 -3.54
CA TRP A 326 3.22 -0.11 -4.70
C TRP A 326 1.71 -0.30 -4.80
N VAL A 327 1.11 -1.36 -4.20
CA VAL A 327 -0.35 -1.51 -4.11
C VAL A 327 -0.98 -0.36 -3.33
N TRP A 328 -0.36 0.04 -2.21
CA TRP A 328 -0.84 1.15 -1.37
C TRP A 328 -0.78 2.48 -2.13
N ILE A 329 0.38 2.73 -2.76
CA ILE A 329 0.61 3.94 -3.56
C ILE A 329 -0.39 4.01 -4.71
N GLY A 330 -0.58 2.91 -5.44
CA GLY A 330 -1.49 2.85 -6.59
C GLY A 330 -2.95 3.11 -6.21
N GLY A 331 -3.43 2.51 -5.12
CA GLY A 331 -4.78 2.74 -4.62
C GLY A 331 -5.01 4.21 -4.22
N LEU A 332 -4.08 4.80 -3.48
CA LEU A 332 -4.16 6.20 -3.07
C LEU A 332 -3.98 7.18 -4.24
N ALA A 333 -3.11 6.87 -5.20
CA ALA A 333 -2.95 7.66 -6.42
C ALA A 333 -4.22 7.63 -7.28
N ALA A 334 -4.85 6.44 -7.43
CA ALA A 334 -6.13 6.31 -8.11
C ALA A 334 -7.23 7.13 -7.44
N LEU A 335 -7.28 7.12 -6.10
CA LEU A 335 -8.22 7.93 -5.33
C LEU A 335 -7.97 9.44 -5.49
N ALA A 336 -6.71 9.87 -5.48
CA ALA A 336 -6.33 11.27 -5.71
C ALA A 336 -6.73 11.75 -7.13
N LEU A 337 -6.57 10.89 -8.16
CA LEU A 337 -6.91 11.20 -9.55
C LEU A 337 -8.42 11.30 -9.83
N ILE A 338 -9.30 10.85 -8.93
CA ILE A 338 -10.74 11.13 -9.02
C ILE A 338 -10.99 12.64 -8.95
N ASN A 339 -10.14 13.38 -8.23
CA ASN A 339 -10.19 14.83 -8.18
C ASN A 339 -9.40 15.42 -9.36
N LYS A 340 -10.12 16.11 -10.27
CA LYS A 340 -9.53 16.79 -11.42
C LYS A 340 -8.44 17.80 -11.05
N GLU A 341 -8.62 18.43 -9.89
CA GLU A 341 -7.77 19.51 -9.38
C GLU A 341 -6.61 18.99 -8.51
N THR A 342 -6.36 17.68 -8.51
CA THR A 342 -5.21 17.14 -7.78
C THR A 342 -3.92 17.83 -8.22
N LYS A 343 -3.17 18.31 -7.23
CA LYS A 343 -1.86 18.92 -7.44
C LYS A 343 -0.75 17.88 -7.61
N LEU A 344 -1.07 16.59 -7.45
CA LEU A 344 -0.09 15.49 -7.41
C LEU A 344 0.17 14.80 -8.76
N LYS A 345 -0.34 15.30 -9.89
CA LYS A 345 -0.19 14.63 -11.20
C LYS A 345 1.26 14.31 -11.53
N LYS A 346 2.20 15.27 -11.35
CA LYS A 346 3.65 15.04 -11.57
C LYS A 346 4.22 14.00 -10.61
N VAL A 347 3.81 14.05 -9.33
CA VAL A 347 4.20 13.07 -8.31
C VAL A 347 3.75 11.66 -8.73
N ILE A 348 2.49 11.50 -9.15
CA ILE A 348 1.93 10.22 -9.58
C ILE A 348 2.66 9.68 -10.82
N VAL A 349 3.02 10.51 -11.79
CA VAL A 349 3.81 10.08 -12.96
C VAL A 349 5.18 9.54 -12.54
N LEU A 350 5.91 10.25 -11.67
CA LEU A 350 7.21 9.80 -11.17
C LEU A 350 7.09 8.47 -10.41
N LEU A 351 6.06 8.32 -9.58
CA LEU A 351 5.77 7.08 -8.86
C LEU A 351 5.42 5.95 -9.83
N SER A 352 4.68 6.22 -10.92
CA SER A 352 4.34 5.21 -11.93
C SER A 352 5.59 4.66 -12.63
N ILE A 353 6.52 5.53 -12.99
CA ILE A 353 7.79 5.11 -13.60
C ILE A 353 8.62 4.31 -12.59
N SER A 354 8.69 4.76 -11.33
CA SER A 354 9.41 4.05 -10.28
C SER A 354 8.80 2.68 -9.98
N ALA A 355 7.47 2.53 -10.03
CA ALA A 355 6.77 1.26 -9.90
C ALA A 355 7.13 0.30 -11.04
N PHE A 356 7.13 0.78 -12.28
CA PHE A 356 7.54 0.00 -13.45
C PHE A 356 8.99 -0.50 -13.34
N ILE A 357 9.91 0.36 -12.90
CA ILE A 357 11.31 -0.06 -12.68
C ILE A 357 11.39 -1.12 -11.57
N THR A 358 10.56 -1.02 -10.52
CA THR A 358 10.50 -2.03 -9.48
C THR A 358 10.12 -3.40 -10.05
N GLN A 359 9.19 -3.45 -11.01
CA GLN A 359 8.83 -4.69 -11.71
C GLN A 359 10.00 -5.29 -12.50
N LEU A 360 10.85 -4.45 -13.09
CA LEU A 360 12.06 -4.92 -13.79
C LEU A 360 13.08 -5.53 -12.81
N ILE A 361 13.22 -4.92 -11.62
CA ILE A 361 14.14 -5.43 -10.59
C ILE A 361 13.61 -6.73 -9.99
N TYR A 362 12.36 -6.75 -9.51
CA TYR A 362 11.77 -7.91 -8.83
C TYR A 362 10.63 -8.53 -9.66
N PRO A 363 10.73 -9.83 -9.94
CA PRO A 363 11.79 -10.74 -9.53
C PRO A 363 12.97 -10.86 -10.51
N GLY A 364 12.86 -10.30 -11.73
CA GLY A 364 13.72 -10.63 -12.87
C GLY A 364 15.22 -10.31 -12.72
N GLN A 365 15.58 -9.20 -12.09
CA GLN A 365 16.96 -8.75 -11.89
C GLN A 365 17.39 -8.79 -10.42
N TYR A 366 16.62 -9.51 -9.58
CA TYR A 366 16.85 -9.47 -8.13
C TYR A 366 18.16 -10.14 -7.72
N VAL A 367 18.47 -11.30 -8.30
CA VAL A 367 19.74 -12.01 -8.05
C VAL A 367 20.94 -11.20 -8.51
N GLN A 368 20.82 -10.54 -9.67
CA GLN A 368 21.85 -9.65 -10.22
C GLN A 368 22.08 -8.45 -9.30
N LEU A 369 21.01 -7.86 -8.75
CA LEU A 369 21.14 -6.79 -7.77
C LEU A 369 21.93 -7.23 -6.53
N LEU A 370 21.65 -8.42 -6.01
CA LEU A 370 22.35 -8.97 -4.84
C LEU A 370 23.82 -9.32 -5.14
N SER A 371 24.15 -9.67 -6.37
CA SER A 371 25.54 -9.94 -6.78
C SER A 371 26.37 -8.68 -7.03
N GLY A 372 25.74 -7.49 -7.06
CA GLY A 372 26.42 -6.21 -7.37
C GLY A 372 26.58 -5.97 -8.88
N ASP A 373 25.65 -6.50 -9.69
CA ASP A 373 25.60 -6.20 -11.13
C ASP A 373 25.33 -4.73 -11.41
N VAL A 374 26.01 -4.18 -12.40
CA VAL A 374 25.95 -2.75 -12.76
C VAL A 374 24.56 -2.35 -13.22
N PHE A 375 23.95 -3.13 -14.12
CA PHE A 375 22.65 -2.80 -14.69
C PHE A 375 21.55 -2.84 -13.64
N ALA A 376 21.51 -3.89 -12.81
CA ALA A 376 20.55 -4.03 -11.72
C ALA A 376 20.73 -2.91 -10.67
N THR A 377 21.96 -2.54 -10.35
CA THR A 377 22.26 -1.43 -9.44
C THR A 377 21.82 -0.08 -10.02
N LEU A 378 22.00 0.17 -11.32
CA LEU A 378 21.50 1.38 -11.98
C LEU A 378 19.98 1.45 -11.98
N LEU A 379 19.28 0.33 -12.20
CA LEU A 379 17.82 0.27 -12.07
C LEU A 379 17.37 0.64 -10.65
N GLN A 380 18.05 0.11 -9.63
CA GLN A 380 17.76 0.46 -8.23
C GLN A 380 17.99 1.96 -7.95
N LEU A 381 19.10 2.54 -8.42
CA LEU A 381 19.38 3.97 -8.28
C LEU A 381 18.32 4.82 -8.98
N MET A 382 17.95 4.48 -10.21
CA MET A 382 16.94 5.21 -10.97
C MET A 382 15.56 5.13 -10.28
N ARG A 383 15.16 3.94 -9.79
CA ARG A 383 13.94 3.74 -9.02
C ARG A 383 13.89 4.65 -7.80
N VAL A 384 14.97 4.64 -6.99
CA VAL A 384 15.04 5.41 -5.75
C VAL A 384 15.09 6.91 -6.04
N THR A 385 15.84 7.34 -7.05
CA THR A 385 15.92 8.76 -7.45
C THR A 385 14.55 9.31 -7.85
N LEU A 386 13.78 8.58 -8.66
CA LEU A 386 12.43 8.97 -9.06
C LEU A 386 11.47 9.02 -7.86
N PHE A 387 11.57 8.04 -6.95
CA PHE A 387 10.76 8.02 -5.73
C PHE A 387 11.10 9.21 -4.81
N VAL A 388 12.38 9.49 -4.59
CA VAL A 388 12.82 10.63 -3.77
C VAL A 388 12.42 11.96 -4.42
N TRP A 389 12.46 12.06 -5.74
CA TRP A 389 11.95 13.25 -6.44
C TRP A 389 10.45 13.43 -6.22
N ALA A 390 9.67 12.37 -6.38
CA ALA A 390 8.23 12.39 -6.07
C ALA A 390 7.96 12.78 -4.62
N LEU A 391 8.73 12.24 -3.67
CA LEU A 391 8.68 12.57 -2.25
C LEU A 391 8.92 14.07 -2.00
N VAL A 392 9.98 14.62 -2.56
CA VAL A 392 10.34 16.06 -2.40
C VAL A 392 9.24 16.96 -2.96
N LEU A 393 8.72 16.65 -4.15
CA LEU A 393 7.61 17.40 -4.75
C LEU A 393 6.33 17.30 -3.91
N GLY A 394 5.97 16.10 -3.48
CA GLY A 394 4.79 15.86 -2.66
C GLY A 394 4.86 16.58 -1.31
N THR A 395 6.02 16.49 -0.64
CA THR A 395 6.23 17.16 0.66
C THR A 395 6.24 18.68 0.53
N LYS A 396 6.86 19.24 -0.52
CA LYS A 396 6.77 20.68 -0.81
C LYS A 396 5.33 21.16 -1.00
N LEU A 397 4.52 20.38 -1.71
CA LEU A 397 3.11 20.68 -1.90
C LEU A 397 2.31 20.56 -0.59
N LEU A 398 2.62 19.55 0.25
CA LEU A 398 1.97 19.35 1.54
C LEU A 398 2.25 20.52 2.50
N LEU A 399 3.49 20.98 2.57
CA LEU A 399 3.93 22.03 3.50
C LEU A 399 3.73 23.46 2.98
N LYS A 400 3.31 23.63 1.72
CA LYS A 400 3.09 24.95 1.14
C LYS A 400 1.94 25.68 1.88
N PRO A 401 2.15 26.92 2.36
CA PRO A 401 1.08 27.71 2.97
C PRO A 401 -0.08 27.91 1.99
N THR A 402 -1.30 27.88 2.49
CA THR A 402 -2.48 28.23 1.70
C THR A 402 -2.57 29.75 1.53
N SER A 403 -2.50 30.21 0.30
CA SER A 403 -2.80 31.60 -0.05
C SER A 403 -4.32 31.75 -0.22
N GLY A 404 -5.04 32.11 0.84
CA GLY A 404 -6.47 32.39 0.76
C GLY A 404 -7.35 31.62 1.74
N LYS A 405 -8.57 32.09 1.97
CA LYS A 405 -9.58 31.44 2.82
C LYS A 405 -9.85 30.01 2.31
N VAL A 406 -9.57 29.04 3.15
CA VAL A 406 -9.90 27.63 2.87
C VAL A 406 -11.41 27.51 2.87
N ASN A 407 -12.01 27.23 1.72
CA ASN A 407 -13.37 26.69 1.70
C ASN A 407 -13.28 25.29 2.36
N GLU A 408 -13.84 25.19 3.58
CA GLU A 408 -14.01 23.91 4.30
C GLU A 408 -15.03 23.03 3.56
N TYR A 409 -14.68 22.58 2.36
CA TYR A 409 -15.38 21.48 1.68
C TYR A 409 -14.61 20.19 1.91
N VAL A 410 -14.97 19.52 3.01
CA VAL A 410 -14.71 18.09 3.23
C VAL A 410 -15.74 17.29 2.45
#